data_401c54ad340e2aa834392c9a14bdf5f7
#
_entry.id   401c54ad340e2aa834392c9a14bdf5f7
#
_cell.length_a   1.000
_cell.length_b   1.000
_cell.length_c   1.000
_cell.angle_alpha   90.00
_cell.angle_beta   90.00
_cell.angle_gamma   90.00
#
_symmetry.space_group_name_H-M   'P 1'
#
loop_
_entity.id
_entity.type
_entity.pdbx_description
1 polymer ?
#
loop_
_entity_poly.entity_id
_entity_poly.type
_entity_poly.pdbx_seq_one_letter_code
_entity_poly.pdbx_strand_id
1 'polypeptide(L)'
;MADKFAIITGASTGIGFELATLAAKDGYDILVVANEALIQSAAADFLQFGTDVTAVEADLSTIEGVDTLLAATNGRTVDVLCANAGHGLGHGFLDQKLDDWRNVIDTNITGTLYLVQKVLPAMVARNDGKVLVTGSVAGYIPGAFQAVYNGSKAFIDSFTEALRNEIKDADGVTLTTLMPGPVDTEFFDRAGMNDTSVGVDENKSNPADVAKDGWDALMSGKASIFSGWKTKIQGVLANVVPGSILAEQHRKMAEPGSAND
;
A
#
# COMPACT_ATOMS: atom_id res chain seq x y z
N MET A 1 -19.17 -8.31 -22.71
CA MET A 1 -17.75 -7.93 -22.47
C MET A 1 -17.31 -8.80 -21.31
N ALA A 2 -16.11 -9.34 -21.32
CA ALA A 2 -15.63 -10.04 -20.12
C ALA A 2 -15.63 -9.02 -18.97
N ASP A 3 -16.28 -9.38 -17.88
CA ASP A 3 -16.42 -8.50 -16.72
C ASP A 3 -15.05 -8.37 -16.05
N LYS A 4 -14.39 -7.25 -16.26
CA LYS A 4 -13.10 -6.93 -15.61
C LYS A 4 -13.30 -6.86 -14.10
N PHE A 5 -12.42 -7.47 -13.34
CA PHE A 5 -12.55 -7.55 -11.89
C PHE A 5 -11.26 -7.15 -11.16
N ALA A 6 -11.39 -6.25 -10.20
CA ALA A 6 -10.28 -5.75 -9.41
C ALA A 6 -10.51 -5.94 -7.91
N ILE A 7 -9.44 -6.31 -7.19
CA ILE A 7 -9.39 -6.34 -5.72
C ILE A 7 -8.55 -5.17 -5.24
N ILE A 8 -9.09 -4.35 -4.32
CA ILE A 8 -8.37 -3.23 -3.72
C ILE A 8 -8.42 -3.33 -2.19
N THR A 9 -7.26 -3.43 -1.56
CA THR A 9 -7.17 -3.52 -0.10
C THR A 9 -6.86 -2.17 0.54
N GLY A 10 -7.37 -1.95 1.77
CA GLY A 10 -7.26 -0.66 2.47
C GLY A 10 -8.03 0.45 1.75
N ALA A 11 -9.22 0.12 1.23
CA ALA A 11 -9.99 0.99 0.33
C ALA A 11 -11.02 1.87 1.04
N SER A 12 -11.04 1.90 2.37
CA SER A 12 -11.95 2.76 3.15
C SER A 12 -11.60 4.24 3.04
N THR A 13 -10.29 4.57 2.94
CA THR A 13 -9.78 5.94 2.89
C THR A 13 -8.47 6.04 2.07
N GLY A 14 -8.00 7.27 1.86
CA GLY A 14 -6.66 7.56 1.34
C GLY A 14 -6.36 6.95 -0.02
N ILE A 15 -5.14 6.45 -0.19
CA ILE A 15 -4.65 5.91 -1.48
C ILE A 15 -5.52 4.75 -1.97
N GLY A 16 -5.96 3.87 -1.06
CA GLY A 16 -6.79 2.71 -1.42
C GLY A 16 -8.17 3.11 -1.95
N PHE A 17 -8.80 4.11 -1.33
CA PHE A 17 -10.06 4.68 -1.80
C PHE A 17 -9.93 5.27 -3.21
N GLU A 18 -8.85 6.00 -3.46
CA GLU A 18 -8.60 6.60 -4.76
C GLU A 18 -8.24 5.55 -5.83
N LEU A 19 -7.51 4.48 -5.48
CA LEU A 19 -7.24 3.35 -6.38
C LEU A 19 -8.55 2.62 -6.74
N ALA A 20 -9.45 2.41 -5.78
CA ALA A 20 -10.77 1.83 -6.03
C ALA A 20 -11.63 2.72 -6.94
N THR A 21 -11.57 4.03 -6.71
CA THR A 21 -12.22 5.03 -7.57
C THR A 21 -11.72 4.96 -9.01
N LEU A 22 -10.41 4.83 -9.23
CA LEU A 22 -9.82 4.72 -10.56
C LEU A 22 -10.21 3.40 -11.24
N ALA A 23 -10.16 2.29 -10.51
CA ALA A 23 -10.58 1.00 -11.02
C ALA A 23 -12.05 1.00 -11.47
N ALA A 24 -12.96 1.55 -10.64
CA ALA A 24 -14.37 1.67 -10.99
C ALA A 24 -14.61 2.58 -12.21
N LYS A 25 -13.91 3.72 -12.31
CA LYS A 25 -13.94 4.62 -13.47
C LYS A 25 -13.48 3.95 -14.76
N ASP A 26 -12.51 3.03 -14.68
CA ASP A 26 -12.00 2.27 -15.82
C ASP A 26 -12.87 1.03 -16.15
N GLY A 27 -14.04 0.91 -15.48
CA GLY A 27 -15.06 -0.10 -15.76
C GLY A 27 -14.75 -1.48 -15.17
N TYR A 28 -13.93 -1.56 -14.12
CA TYR A 28 -13.77 -2.78 -13.34
C TYR A 28 -14.91 -2.91 -12.32
N ASP A 29 -15.49 -4.09 -12.20
CA ASP A 29 -16.19 -4.46 -10.99
C ASP A 29 -15.17 -4.57 -9.87
N ILE A 30 -15.46 -4.08 -8.68
CA ILE A 30 -14.49 -3.99 -7.61
C ILE A 30 -14.90 -4.77 -6.36
N LEU A 31 -13.94 -5.46 -5.78
CA LEU A 31 -14.00 -6.03 -4.44
C LEU A 31 -13.07 -5.20 -3.55
N VAL A 32 -13.64 -4.48 -2.60
CA VAL A 32 -12.92 -3.59 -1.71
C VAL A 32 -12.94 -4.12 -0.27
N VAL A 33 -11.82 -3.99 0.43
CA VAL A 33 -11.69 -4.48 1.81
C VAL A 33 -10.98 -3.48 2.70
N ALA A 34 -11.44 -3.38 3.94
CA ALA A 34 -10.75 -2.74 5.06
C ALA A 34 -11.14 -3.45 6.37
N ASN A 35 -10.39 -3.20 7.44
CA ASN A 35 -10.65 -3.73 8.76
C ASN A 35 -11.61 -2.87 9.60
N GLU A 36 -12.43 -2.06 8.96
CA GLU A 36 -13.33 -1.10 9.60
C GLU A 36 -14.64 -0.96 8.82
N ALA A 37 -15.71 -0.66 9.53
CA ALA A 37 -17.06 -0.52 8.96
C ALA A 37 -17.17 0.63 7.92
N LEU A 38 -16.23 1.58 7.91
CA LEU A 38 -16.19 2.69 6.95
C LEU A 38 -16.13 2.19 5.50
N ILE A 39 -15.64 0.96 5.26
CA ILE A 39 -15.60 0.36 3.93
C ILE A 39 -17.00 0.26 3.29
N GLN A 40 -18.08 0.14 4.07
CA GLN A 40 -19.44 0.07 3.55
C GLN A 40 -19.90 1.42 2.97
N SER A 41 -19.55 2.53 3.63
CA SER A 41 -19.85 3.87 3.08
C SER A 41 -18.97 4.20 1.88
N ALA A 42 -17.68 3.85 1.92
CA ALA A 42 -16.79 3.99 0.77
C ALA A 42 -17.30 3.22 -0.46
N ALA A 43 -17.81 1.99 -0.24
CA ALA A 43 -18.39 1.20 -1.33
C ALA A 43 -19.61 1.88 -1.98
N ALA A 44 -20.45 2.56 -1.19
CA ALA A 44 -21.58 3.32 -1.73
C ALA A 44 -21.15 4.45 -2.67
N ASP A 45 -20.01 5.09 -2.38
CA ASP A 45 -19.45 6.14 -3.24
C ASP A 45 -18.98 5.60 -4.60
N PHE A 46 -18.51 4.35 -4.66
CA PHE A 46 -18.05 3.74 -5.91
C PHE A 46 -19.20 3.34 -6.85
N LEU A 47 -20.41 3.09 -6.33
CA LEU A 47 -21.58 2.72 -7.15
C LEU A 47 -21.95 3.78 -8.21
N GLN A 48 -21.58 5.05 -7.99
CA GLN A 48 -21.82 6.12 -8.97
C GLN A 48 -21.16 5.89 -10.34
N PHE A 49 -20.14 5.00 -10.40
CA PHE A 49 -19.44 4.71 -11.66
C PHE A 49 -20.10 3.58 -12.47
N GLY A 50 -21.17 2.96 -11.94
CA GLY A 50 -22.01 1.99 -12.69
C GLY A 50 -21.39 0.60 -12.81
N THR A 51 -20.41 0.27 -11.97
CA THR A 51 -19.80 -1.06 -11.84
C THR A 51 -20.34 -1.80 -10.61
N ASP A 52 -20.21 -3.11 -10.57
CA ASP A 52 -20.55 -3.88 -9.39
C ASP A 52 -19.50 -3.66 -8.29
N VAL A 53 -19.97 -3.40 -7.07
CA VAL A 53 -19.12 -3.14 -5.91
C VAL A 53 -19.45 -4.12 -4.79
N THR A 54 -18.46 -4.87 -4.35
CA THR A 54 -18.56 -5.73 -3.17
C THR A 54 -17.64 -5.20 -2.08
N ALA A 55 -18.18 -4.95 -0.89
CA ALA A 55 -17.40 -4.51 0.26
C ALA A 55 -17.26 -5.63 1.28
N VAL A 56 -16.04 -5.82 1.77
CA VAL A 56 -15.71 -6.80 2.81
C VAL A 56 -15.06 -6.06 3.98
N GLU A 57 -15.60 -6.24 5.19
CA GLU A 57 -14.91 -5.88 6.41
C GLU A 57 -14.11 -7.08 6.90
N ALA A 58 -12.78 -7.01 6.81
CA ALA A 58 -11.90 -8.09 7.22
C ALA A 58 -10.52 -7.56 7.62
N ASP A 59 -9.94 -8.17 8.64
CA ASP A 59 -8.59 -7.85 9.12
C ASP A 59 -7.53 -8.66 8.35
N LEU A 60 -6.84 -8.00 7.44
CA LEU A 60 -5.80 -8.60 6.60
C LEU A 60 -4.47 -8.84 7.34
N SER A 61 -4.37 -8.53 8.62
CA SER A 61 -3.27 -9.00 9.48
C SER A 61 -3.38 -10.50 9.80
N THR A 62 -4.54 -11.11 9.53
CA THR A 62 -4.83 -12.52 9.78
C THR A 62 -5.00 -13.31 8.49
N ILE A 63 -4.64 -14.60 8.52
CA ILE A 63 -4.87 -15.52 7.40
C ILE A 63 -6.36 -15.64 7.11
N GLU A 64 -7.17 -15.74 8.16
CA GLU A 64 -8.63 -15.84 8.09
C GLU A 64 -9.26 -14.63 7.42
N GLY A 65 -8.75 -13.43 7.68
CA GLY A 65 -9.22 -12.20 7.03
C GLY A 65 -8.90 -12.19 5.54
N VAL A 66 -7.72 -12.63 5.15
CA VAL A 66 -7.36 -12.79 3.72
C VAL A 66 -8.21 -13.87 3.06
N ASP A 67 -8.45 -15.01 3.72
CA ASP A 67 -9.31 -16.07 3.19
C ASP A 67 -10.76 -15.58 3.04
N THR A 68 -11.26 -14.75 3.96
CA THR A 68 -12.58 -14.11 3.88
C THR A 68 -12.68 -13.21 2.64
N LEU A 69 -11.65 -12.38 2.39
CA LEU A 69 -11.57 -11.57 1.18
C LEU A 69 -11.59 -12.44 -0.08
N LEU A 70 -10.77 -13.49 -0.12
CA LEU A 70 -10.67 -14.38 -1.28
C LEU A 70 -11.97 -15.15 -1.55
N ALA A 71 -12.67 -15.58 -0.50
CA ALA A 71 -13.97 -16.21 -0.63
C ALA A 71 -15.01 -15.29 -1.28
N ALA A 72 -14.95 -13.99 -1.00
CA ALA A 72 -15.85 -12.99 -1.58
C ALA A 72 -15.63 -12.75 -3.08
N THR A 73 -14.54 -13.24 -3.68
CA THR A 73 -14.36 -13.22 -5.14
C THR A 73 -15.39 -14.09 -5.86
N ASN A 74 -16.02 -15.03 -5.16
CA ASN A 74 -16.98 -16.01 -5.73
C ASN A 74 -16.44 -16.74 -6.97
N GLY A 75 -15.14 -17.01 -7.01
CA GLY A 75 -14.48 -17.70 -8.11
C GLY A 75 -14.26 -16.85 -9.37
N ARG A 76 -14.51 -15.54 -9.31
CA ARG A 76 -14.21 -14.63 -10.43
C ARG A 76 -12.72 -14.57 -10.70
N THR A 77 -12.36 -14.40 -11.96
CA THR A 77 -10.98 -14.15 -12.37
C THR A 77 -10.58 -12.74 -11.94
N VAL A 78 -9.48 -12.64 -11.19
CA VAL A 78 -8.94 -11.34 -10.73
C VAL A 78 -8.00 -10.78 -11.80
N ASP A 79 -8.35 -9.67 -12.42
CA ASP A 79 -7.54 -9.02 -13.46
C ASP A 79 -6.56 -8.01 -12.86
N VAL A 80 -6.99 -7.34 -11.78
CA VAL A 80 -6.16 -6.37 -11.05
C VAL A 80 -6.20 -6.66 -9.55
N LEU A 81 -5.03 -6.66 -8.91
CA LEU A 81 -4.88 -6.66 -7.47
C LEU A 81 -4.12 -5.39 -7.04
N CYS A 82 -4.74 -4.54 -6.21
CA CYS A 82 -4.06 -3.47 -5.50
C CYS A 82 -3.87 -3.88 -4.03
N ALA A 83 -2.72 -4.46 -3.72
CA ALA A 83 -2.29 -4.80 -2.36
C ALA A 83 -1.78 -3.51 -1.68
N ASN A 84 -2.71 -2.70 -1.17
CA ASN A 84 -2.45 -1.37 -0.64
C ASN A 84 -2.61 -1.28 0.89
N ALA A 85 -3.40 -2.15 1.52
CA ALA A 85 -3.57 -2.15 2.98
C ALA A 85 -2.22 -2.13 3.71
N GLY A 86 -2.11 -1.29 4.73
CA GLY A 86 -0.89 -1.19 5.53
C GLY A 86 -1.05 -0.25 6.71
N HIS A 87 -0.28 -0.53 7.77
CA HIS A 87 -0.23 0.25 8.99
C HIS A 87 1.13 0.91 9.19
N GLY A 88 1.10 2.15 9.70
CA GLY A 88 2.25 2.81 10.31
C GLY A 88 2.28 2.59 11.82
N LEU A 89 3.43 2.84 12.42
CA LEU A 89 3.56 2.89 13.88
C LEU A 89 4.68 3.85 14.24
N GLY A 90 4.34 4.90 14.96
CA GLY A 90 5.27 5.88 15.52
C GLY A 90 5.89 5.41 16.84
N HIS A 91 6.56 6.30 17.52
CA HIS A 91 7.26 6.14 18.80
C HIS A 91 8.53 5.26 18.76
N GLY A 92 9.35 5.39 19.78
CA GLY A 92 10.56 4.57 19.94
C GLY A 92 10.22 3.09 20.08
N PHE A 93 10.98 2.20 19.42
CA PHE A 93 10.71 0.77 19.45
C PHE A 93 10.61 0.17 20.86
N LEU A 94 11.42 0.68 21.80
CA LEU A 94 11.42 0.18 23.18
C LEU A 94 10.14 0.55 23.96
N ASP A 95 9.38 1.53 23.48
CA ASP A 95 8.13 2.00 24.07
C ASP A 95 6.89 1.39 23.39
N GLN A 96 7.06 0.70 22.26
CA GLN A 96 5.98 0.07 21.52
C GLN A 96 5.53 -1.25 22.19
N LYS A 97 4.24 -1.51 22.18
CA LYS A 97 3.68 -2.79 22.63
C LYS A 97 3.88 -3.88 21.58
N LEU A 98 3.98 -5.12 22.04
CA LEU A 98 4.14 -6.30 21.17
C LEU A 98 3.04 -6.37 20.11
N ASP A 99 1.79 -6.21 20.49
CA ASP A 99 0.66 -6.37 19.59
C ASP A 99 0.63 -5.26 18.52
N ASP A 100 1.04 -4.02 18.86
CA ASP A 100 1.05 -2.90 17.93
C ASP A 100 2.09 -3.12 16.81
N TRP A 101 3.35 -3.43 17.16
CA TRP A 101 4.35 -3.64 16.13
C TRP A 101 4.18 -4.97 15.37
N ARG A 102 3.60 -6.00 15.99
CA ARG A 102 3.23 -7.23 15.28
C ARG A 102 2.15 -6.97 14.25
N ASN A 103 1.13 -6.19 14.60
CA ASN A 103 0.09 -5.82 13.66
C ASN A 103 0.65 -5.13 12.40
N VAL A 104 1.68 -4.28 12.55
CA VAL A 104 2.38 -3.69 11.40
C VAL A 104 3.03 -4.77 10.52
N ILE A 105 3.72 -5.73 11.12
CA ILE A 105 4.35 -6.83 10.38
C ILE A 105 3.29 -7.72 9.73
N ASP A 106 2.28 -8.10 10.49
CA ASP A 106 1.26 -9.03 10.03
C ASP A 106 0.42 -8.43 8.89
N THR A 107 0.06 -7.14 8.97
CA THR A 107 -0.65 -6.46 7.88
C THR A 107 0.25 -6.20 6.68
N ASN A 108 1.40 -5.52 6.91
CA ASN A 108 2.23 -5.02 5.80
C ASN A 108 2.98 -6.14 5.08
N ILE A 109 3.39 -7.19 5.79
CA ILE A 109 4.17 -8.29 5.24
C ILE A 109 3.31 -9.55 5.11
N THR A 110 2.92 -10.18 6.22
CA THR A 110 2.29 -11.51 6.20
C THR A 110 1.02 -11.53 5.34
N GLY A 111 0.09 -10.62 5.58
CA GLY A 111 -1.16 -10.52 4.84
C GLY A 111 -0.95 -10.18 3.37
N THR A 112 -0.05 -9.23 3.08
CA THR A 112 0.30 -8.86 1.70
C THR A 112 0.90 -10.05 0.94
N LEU A 113 1.87 -10.76 1.52
CA LEU A 113 2.49 -11.91 0.89
C LEU A 113 1.47 -13.03 0.64
N TYR A 114 0.66 -13.34 1.65
CA TYR A 114 -0.33 -14.41 1.52
C TYR A 114 -1.36 -14.07 0.44
N LEU A 115 -1.87 -12.85 0.38
CA LEU A 115 -2.79 -12.41 -0.65
C LEU A 115 -2.16 -12.50 -2.06
N VAL A 116 -0.96 -11.98 -2.24
CA VAL A 116 -0.22 -12.07 -3.52
C VAL A 116 0.02 -13.53 -3.91
N GLN A 117 0.44 -14.38 -2.96
CA GLN A 117 0.66 -15.81 -3.21
C GLN A 117 -0.60 -16.55 -3.65
N LYS A 118 -1.79 -16.11 -3.20
CA LYS A 118 -3.06 -16.72 -3.62
C LYS A 118 -3.56 -16.23 -4.98
N VAL A 119 -3.30 -14.98 -5.33
CA VAL A 119 -3.86 -14.37 -6.56
C VAL A 119 -2.91 -14.53 -7.75
N LEU A 120 -1.62 -14.26 -7.57
CA LEU A 120 -0.65 -14.17 -8.65
C LEU A 120 -0.47 -15.47 -9.48
N PRO A 121 -0.51 -16.69 -8.91
CA PRO A 121 -0.34 -17.92 -9.71
C PRO A 121 -1.35 -18.06 -10.83
N ALA A 122 -2.61 -17.68 -10.63
CA ALA A 122 -3.64 -17.72 -11.67
C ALA A 122 -3.38 -16.69 -12.78
N MET A 123 -2.83 -15.52 -12.45
CA MET A 123 -2.40 -14.50 -13.41
C MET A 123 -1.23 -15.02 -14.26
N VAL A 124 -0.21 -15.60 -13.62
CA VAL A 124 0.96 -16.18 -14.30
C VAL A 124 0.54 -17.32 -15.23
N ALA A 125 -0.34 -18.22 -14.76
CA ALA A 125 -0.78 -19.38 -15.55
C ALA A 125 -1.52 -18.98 -16.83
N ARG A 126 -2.28 -17.87 -16.83
CA ARG A 126 -2.97 -17.35 -18.02
C ARG A 126 -2.16 -16.31 -18.79
N ASN A 127 -0.98 -15.95 -18.29
CA ASN A 127 -0.12 -14.89 -18.81
C ASN A 127 -0.86 -13.53 -18.95
N ASP A 128 -1.72 -13.19 -18.00
CA ASP A 128 -2.49 -11.95 -17.99
C ASP A 128 -2.88 -11.56 -16.57
N GLY A 129 -2.58 -10.31 -16.17
CA GLY A 129 -2.94 -9.76 -14.88
C GLY A 129 -2.05 -8.59 -14.47
N LYS A 130 -2.54 -7.85 -13.50
CA LYS A 130 -1.84 -6.67 -12.98
C LYS A 130 -1.87 -6.65 -11.46
N VAL A 131 -0.71 -6.48 -10.85
CA VAL A 131 -0.58 -6.39 -9.38
C VAL A 131 0.14 -5.09 -9.04
N LEU A 132 -0.49 -4.25 -8.25
CA LEU A 132 0.14 -3.10 -7.60
C LEU A 132 0.35 -3.44 -6.13
N VAL A 133 1.58 -3.23 -5.66
CA VAL A 133 1.92 -3.34 -4.23
C VAL A 133 2.35 -1.96 -3.73
N THR A 134 1.73 -1.49 -2.64
CA THR A 134 2.08 -0.20 -2.04
C THR A 134 3.27 -0.37 -1.09
N GLY A 135 4.45 -0.06 -1.60
CA GLY A 135 5.68 0.13 -0.86
C GLY A 135 5.74 1.49 -0.17
N SER A 136 6.91 2.07 -0.07
CA SER A 136 7.13 3.45 0.41
C SER A 136 8.57 3.89 0.17
N VAL A 137 8.80 5.20 0.02
CA VAL A 137 10.16 5.77 0.12
C VAL A 137 10.80 5.48 1.48
N ALA A 138 10.00 5.28 2.52
CA ALA A 138 10.43 4.88 3.86
C ALA A 138 11.22 3.56 3.87
N GLY A 139 10.97 2.66 2.91
CA GLY A 139 11.74 1.42 2.74
C GLY A 139 13.22 1.63 2.41
N TYR A 140 13.59 2.80 1.93
CA TYR A 140 14.98 3.16 1.61
C TYR A 140 15.71 3.88 2.75
N ILE A 141 15.01 4.19 3.85
CA ILE A 141 15.50 5.05 4.93
C ILE A 141 15.41 4.31 6.26
N PRO A 142 16.51 4.18 7.03
CA PRO A 142 16.42 3.69 8.41
C PRO A 142 15.56 4.64 9.24
N GLY A 143 14.36 4.17 9.63
CA GLY A 143 13.31 4.99 10.25
C GLY A 143 13.43 5.07 11.76
N ALA A 144 14.22 6.01 12.31
CA ALA A 144 14.16 6.29 13.75
C ALA A 144 12.71 6.68 14.14
N PHE A 145 12.19 6.14 15.24
CA PHE A 145 10.79 6.25 15.71
C PHE A 145 9.71 5.62 14.80
N GLN A 146 10.12 4.99 13.68
CA GLN A 146 9.28 4.17 12.81
C GLN A 146 9.99 2.88 12.36
N ALA A 147 10.87 2.34 13.17
CA ALA A 147 11.80 1.26 12.78
C ALA A 147 11.09 0.05 12.16
N VAL A 148 9.99 -0.41 12.78
CA VAL A 148 9.23 -1.56 12.28
C VAL A 148 8.53 -1.24 10.96
N TYR A 149 7.91 -0.06 10.86
CA TYR A 149 7.24 0.37 9.63
C TYR A 149 8.23 0.48 8.45
N ASN A 150 9.32 1.23 8.62
CA ASN A 150 10.34 1.40 7.57
C ASN A 150 10.95 0.04 7.18
N GLY A 151 11.24 -0.80 8.17
CA GLY A 151 11.70 -2.17 7.93
C GLY A 151 10.70 -3.02 7.13
N SER A 152 9.40 -2.92 7.44
CA SER A 152 8.34 -3.62 6.70
C SER A 152 8.25 -3.16 5.25
N LYS A 153 8.40 -1.85 5.00
CA LYS A 153 8.38 -1.29 3.63
C LYS A 153 9.65 -1.65 2.85
N ALA A 154 10.82 -1.68 3.48
CA ALA A 154 12.05 -2.19 2.88
C ALA A 154 11.91 -3.66 2.44
N PHE A 155 11.28 -4.48 3.29
CA PHE A 155 10.97 -5.87 2.94
C PHE A 155 10.08 -5.94 1.70
N ILE A 156 8.96 -5.22 1.68
CA ILE A 156 7.99 -5.23 0.58
C ILE A 156 8.61 -4.75 -0.73
N ASP A 157 9.39 -3.66 -0.70
CA ASP A 157 10.05 -3.12 -1.88
C ASP A 157 11.04 -4.14 -2.47
N SER A 158 11.87 -4.78 -1.63
CA SER A 158 12.81 -5.82 -2.03
C SER A 158 12.11 -7.10 -2.50
N PHE A 159 11.07 -7.55 -1.79
CA PHE A 159 10.27 -8.72 -2.15
C PHE A 159 9.63 -8.56 -3.54
N THR A 160 9.00 -7.40 -3.78
CA THR A 160 8.31 -7.15 -5.05
C THR A 160 9.28 -7.12 -6.23
N GLU A 161 10.49 -6.57 -6.04
CA GLU A 161 11.54 -6.57 -7.06
C GLU A 161 12.01 -8.00 -7.38
N ALA A 162 12.26 -8.81 -6.36
CA ALA A 162 12.67 -10.21 -6.53
C ALA A 162 11.58 -11.03 -7.23
N LEU A 163 10.32 -10.91 -6.76
CA LEU A 163 9.18 -11.62 -7.34
C LEU A 163 8.95 -11.28 -8.81
N ARG A 164 9.13 -10.00 -9.18
CA ARG A 164 9.07 -9.58 -10.60
C ARG A 164 10.09 -10.31 -11.46
N ASN A 165 11.30 -10.51 -10.94
CA ASN A 165 12.33 -11.27 -11.67
C ASN A 165 11.97 -12.77 -11.77
N GLU A 166 11.37 -13.34 -10.73
CA GLU A 166 10.93 -14.76 -10.73
C GLU A 166 9.84 -15.03 -11.79
N ILE A 167 8.95 -14.06 -12.03
CA ILE A 167 7.85 -14.20 -13.00
C ILE A 167 8.15 -13.55 -14.36
N LYS A 168 9.39 -13.21 -14.65
CA LYS A 168 9.79 -12.46 -15.86
C LYS A 168 9.37 -13.10 -17.19
N ASP A 169 9.15 -14.41 -17.20
CA ASP A 169 8.72 -15.16 -18.39
C ASP A 169 7.20 -15.06 -18.64
N ALA A 170 6.44 -14.52 -17.68
CA ALA A 170 5.02 -14.20 -17.83
C ALA A 170 4.86 -12.72 -18.24
N ASP A 171 5.22 -12.40 -19.46
CA ASP A 171 5.31 -11.03 -20.01
C ASP A 171 3.97 -10.29 -20.10
N GLY A 172 2.85 -11.01 -20.05
CA GLY A 172 1.50 -10.47 -19.91
C GLY A 172 1.13 -10.06 -18.47
N VAL A 173 1.97 -10.38 -17.46
CA VAL A 173 1.74 -10.02 -16.07
C VAL A 173 2.55 -8.80 -15.66
N THR A 174 1.88 -7.77 -15.16
CA THR A 174 2.54 -6.57 -14.62
C THR A 174 2.55 -6.62 -13.09
N LEU A 175 3.73 -6.44 -12.48
CA LEU A 175 3.90 -6.28 -11.05
C LEU A 175 4.56 -4.93 -10.76
N THR A 176 3.80 -3.97 -10.22
CA THR A 176 4.22 -2.58 -9.99
C THR A 176 4.35 -2.29 -8.51
N THR A 177 5.47 -1.68 -8.09
CA THR A 177 5.63 -1.13 -6.75
C THR A 177 5.33 0.36 -6.77
N LEU A 178 4.31 0.80 -6.03
CA LEU A 178 4.03 2.21 -5.77
C LEU A 178 4.79 2.64 -4.51
N MET A 179 5.66 3.62 -4.62
CA MET A 179 6.47 4.14 -3.52
C MET A 179 6.13 5.61 -3.23
N PRO A 180 5.10 5.87 -2.41
CA PRO A 180 4.77 7.23 -1.99
C PRO A 180 5.77 7.78 -0.96
N GLY A 181 5.86 9.11 -0.89
CA GLY A 181 6.34 9.86 0.27
C GLY A 181 5.22 10.06 1.30
N PRO A 182 5.33 11.07 2.18
CA PRO A 182 4.24 11.45 3.07
C PRO A 182 2.99 11.86 2.28
N VAL A 183 1.84 11.26 2.61
CA VAL A 183 0.56 11.48 1.94
C VAL A 183 -0.45 12.01 2.96
N ASP A 184 -1.28 12.95 2.55
CA ASP A 184 -2.32 13.53 3.39
C ASP A 184 -3.51 12.56 3.53
N THR A 185 -3.42 11.72 4.55
CA THR A 185 -4.37 10.67 4.88
C THR A 185 -4.41 10.49 6.40
N GLU A 186 -5.32 9.67 6.89
CA GLU A 186 -5.39 9.30 8.32
C GLU A 186 -4.19 8.44 8.80
N PHE A 187 -3.22 8.17 7.93
CA PHE A 187 -2.08 7.30 8.25
C PHE A 187 -1.29 7.78 9.47
N PHE A 188 -0.99 9.08 9.54
CA PHE A 188 -0.21 9.64 10.64
C PHE A 188 -0.98 9.68 11.96
N ASP A 189 -2.29 9.93 11.89
CA ASP A 189 -3.19 9.86 13.04
C ASP A 189 -3.24 8.43 13.60
N ARG A 190 -3.50 7.46 12.74
CA ARG A 190 -3.55 6.03 13.10
C ARG A 190 -2.20 5.48 13.57
N ALA A 191 -1.10 6.05 13.11
CA ALA A 191 0.25 5.69 13.55
C ALA A 191 0.68 6.36 14.87
N GLY A 192 -0.16 7.23 15.46
CA GLY A 192 0.15 7.98 16.67
C GLY A 192 1.25 9.03 16.46
N MET A 193 1.26 9.71 15.30
CA MET A 193 2.33 10.64 14.90
C MET A 193 1.87 12.10 14.75
N ASN A 194 0.73 12.46 15.31
CA ASN A 194 0.18 13.82 15.17
C ASN A 194 1.00 14.90 15.88
N ASP A 195 1.90 14.53 16.77
CA ASP A 195 2.83 15.41 17.48
C ASP A 195 4.22 15.46 16.84
N THR A 196 4.38 14.88 15.65
CA THR A 196 5.65 14.85 14.92
C THR A 196 5.67 15.86 13.77
N SER A 197 6.86 16.34 13.40
CA SER A 197 7.04 17.30 12.30
C SER A 197 6.45 16.76 10.99
N VAL A 198 6.64 15.48 10.67
CA VAL A 198 6.04 14.86 9.45
C VAL A 198 4.53 14.67 9.59
N GLY A 199 4.03 14.44 10.80
CA GLY A 199 2.60 14.28 11.07
C GLY A 199 1.81 15.55 10.81
N VAL A 200 2.36 16.72 11.16
CA VAL A 200 1.72 18.04 10.97
C VAL A 200 2.11 18.75 9.68
N ASP A 201 2.99 18.17 8.85
CA ASP A 201 3.43 18.81 7.59
C ASP A 201 2.22 19.00 6.65
N GLU A 202 1.96 20.25 6.29
CA GLU A 202 0.89 20.63 5.35
C GLU A 202 1.25 20.35 3.87
N ASN A 203 2.52 20.01 3.59
CA ASN A 203 3.00 19.76 2.23
C ASN A 203 2.97 18.27 1.84
N LYS A 204 2.17 17.48 2.51
CA LYS A 204 1.95 16.08 2.13
C LYS A 204 1.32 15.97 0.73
N SER A 205 1.61 14.88 0.04
CA SER A 205 1.03 14.62 -1.28
C SER A 205 -0.48 14.34 -1.17
N ASN A 206 -1.24 14.75 -2.18
CA ASN A 206 -2.67 14.41 -2.28
C ASN A 206 -2.81 12.91 -2.59
N PRO A 207 -3.65 12.14 -1.87
CA PRO A 207 -3.84 10.72 -2.13
C PRO A 207 -4.36 10.40 -3.54
N ALA A 208 -5.18 11.27 -4.14
CA ALA A 208 -5.67 11.07 -5.51
C ALA A 208 -4.53 11.15 -6.55
N ASP A 209 -3.57 12.08 -6.38
CA ASP A 209 -2.41 12.18 -7.27
C ASP A 209 -1.50 10.95 -7.12
N VAL A 210 -1.27 10.49 -5.88
CA VAL A 210 -0.48 9.30 -5.59
C VAL A 210 -1.11 8.04 -6.19
N ALA A 211 -2.41 7.86 -6.00
CA ALA A 211 -3.15 6.75 -6.57
C ALA A 211 -3.11 6.77 -8.11
N LYS A 212 -3.27 7.97 -8.70
CA LYS A 212 -3.18 8.15 -10.17
C LYS A 212 -1.80 7.78 -10.69
N ASP A 213 -0.72 8.22 -10.06
CA ASP A 213 0.65 7.85 -10.44
C ASP A 213 0.83 6.32 -10.42
N GLY A 214 0.34 5.66 -9.34
CA GLY A 214 0.39 4.21 -9.20
C GLY A 214 -0.42 3.48 -10.25
N TRP A 215 -1.66 3.90 -10.48
CA TRP A 215 -2.56 3.30 -11.46
C TRP A 215 -2.03 3.45 -12.88
N ASP A 216 -1.60 4.64 -13.27
CA ASP A 216 -1.01 4.88 -14.59
C ASP A 216 0.28 4.06 -14.81
N ALA A 217 1.10 3.92 -13.77
CA ALA A 217 2.30 3.07 -13.82
C ALA A 217 1.93 1.60 -14.02
N LEU A 218 0.95 1.09 -13.26
CA LEU A 218 0.44 -0.27 -13.39
C LEU A 218 -0.12 -0.54 -14.79
N MET A 219 -0.99 0.35 -15.28
CA MET A 219 -1.63 0.19 -16.58
C MET A 219 -0.65 0.28 -17.74
N SER A 220 0.44 1.07 -17.58
CA SER A 220 1.51 1.18 -18.58
C SER A 220 2.63 0.14 -18.45
N GLY A 221 2.52 -0.83 -17.55
CA GLY A 221 3.50 -1.92 -17.40
C GLY A 221 4.81 -1.50 -16.72
N LYS A 222 4.83 -0.42 -15.93
CA LYS A 222 6.03 0.02 -15.23
C LYS A 222 6.31 -0.84 -14.00
N ALA A 223 7.57 -1.16 -13.79
CA ALA A 223 8.04 -1.95 -12.65
C ALA A 223 7.85 -1.24 -11.30
N SER A 224 8.09 0.06 -11.26
CA SER A 224 7.97 0.85 -10.03
C SER A 224 7.76 2.33 -10.32
N ILE A 225 7.21 3.04 -9.34
CA ILE A 225 7.01 4.47 -9.39
C ILE A 225 7.23 5.12 -8.01
N PHE A 226 8.10 6.11 -7.93
CA PHE A 226 8.10 7.07 -6.83
C PHE A 226 7.09 8.15 -7.15
N SER A 227 6.02 8.25 -6.35
CA SER A 227 5.03 9.29 -6.57
C SER A 227 5.56 10.64 -6.08
N GLY A 228 5.57 11.61 -6.98
CA GLY A 228 6.09 12.94 -6.77
C GLY A 228 7.61 13.06 -6.95
N TRP A 229 8.05 14.24 -7.44
CA TRP A 229 9.47 14.50 -7.75
C TRP A 229 10.37 14.56 -6.51
N LYS A 230 9.87 15.07 -5.39
CA LYS A 230 10.60 15.12 -4.11
C LYS A 230 10.89 13.70 -3.61
N THR A 231 9.90 12.83 -3.66
CA THR A 231 9.98 11.42 -3.27
C THR A 231 11.00 10.66 -4.13
N LYS A 232 11.00 10.93 -5.44
CA LYS A 232 11.98 10.34 -6.36
C LYS A 232 13.42 10.72 -6.00
N ILE A 233 13.66 12.01 -5.67
CA ILE A 233 14.99 12.48 -5.24
C ILE A 233 15.38 11.78 -3.93
N GLN A 234 14.49 11.70 -2.95
CA GLN A 234 14.76 11.03 -1.68
C GLN A 234 15.14 9.55 -1.89
N GLY A 235 14.38 8.82 -2.66
CA GLY A 235 14.67 7.41 -2.95
C GLY A 235 16.03 7.20 -3.65
N VAL A 236 16.40 8.08 -4.58
CA VAL A 236 17.70 8.01 -5.25
C VAL A 236 18.84 8.36 -4.30
N LEU A 237 18.70 9.43 -3.51
CA LEU A 237 19.73 9.87 -2.55
C LEU A 237 19.93 8.86 -1.42
N ALA A 238 18.88 8.16 -0.99
CA ALA A 238 18.98 7.14 0.04
C ALA A 238 19.96 6.01 -0.29
N ASN A 239 20.21 5.75 -1.57
CA ASN A 239 21.17 4.71 -1.99
C ASN A 239 22.66 5.16 -1.87
N VAL A 240 22.95 6.43 -1.71
CA VAL A 240 24.32 6.96 -1.67
C VAL A 240 24.67 7.66 -0.36
N VAL A 241 23.68 8.02 0.45
CA VAL A 241 23.89 8.64 1.76
C VAL A 241 24.06 7.57 2.84
N PRO A 242 25.04 7.67 3.76
CA PRO A 242 25.20 6.74 4.86
C PRO A 242 23.93 6.60 5.70
N GLY A 243 23.55 5.36 6.04
CA GLY A 243 22.32 5.06 6.77
C GLY A 243 22.22 5.79 8.13
N SER A 244 23.35 6.05 8.81
CA SER A 244 23.35 6.82 10.06
C SER A 244 22.90 8.28 9.88
N ILE A 245 23.23 8.90 8.74
CA ILE A 245 22.79 10.25 8.40
C ILE A 245 21.30 10.27 8.09
N LEU A 246 20.85 9.28 7.32
CA LEU A 246 19.42 9.13 7.01
C LEU A 246 18.59 8.88 8.27
N ALA A 247 19.08 8.03 9.20
CA ALA A 247 18.42 7.77 10.47
C ALA A 247 18.30 9.04 11.32
N GLU A 248 19.35 9.88 11.34
CA GLU A 248 19.32 11.15 12.08
C GLU A 248 18.39 12.18 11.44
N GLN A 249 18.32 12.22 10.12
CA GLN A 249 17.34 13.05 9.41
C GLN A 249 15.91 12.59 9.70
N HIS A 250 15.68 11.26 9.67
CA HIS A 250 14.38 10.69 9.97
C HIS A 250 13.97 10.96 11.43
N ARG A 251 14.92 10.88 12.37
CA ARG A 251 14.70 11.24 13.77
C ARG A 251 14.04 12.60 13.90
N LYS A 252 14.62 13.63 13.27
CA LYS A 252 14.11 15.00 13.32
C LYS A 252 12.69 15.17 12.82
N MET A 253 12.25 14.26 11.93
CA MET A 253 10.91 14.32 11.35
C MET A 253 9.88 13.53 12.15
N ALA A 254 10.30 12.44 12.81
CA ALA A 254 9.41 11.43 13.40
C ALA A 254 9.53 11.31 14.93
N GLU A 255 10.43 12.06 15.58
CA GLU A 255 10.55 12.07 17.04
C GLU A 255 9.27 12.66 17.66
N PRO A 256 8.66 11.97 18.65
CA PRO A 256 7.51 12.51 19.36
C PRO A 256 7.78 13.91 19.91
N GLY A 257 6.83 14.84 19.70
CA GLY A 257 6.96 16.24 20.10
C GLY A 257 7.68 17.15 19.11
N SER A 258 8.28 16.62 18.02
CA SER A 258 9.01 17.43 17.03
C SER A 258 8.13 18.38 16.19
N ALA A 259 6.82 18.32 16.32
CA ALA A 259 5.91 19.29 15.69
C ALA A 259 6.10 20.74 16.20
N ASN A 260 6.75 20.92 17.35
CA ASN A 260 6.92 22.22 18.01
C ASN A 260 8.36 22.79 17.86
N ASP A 261 9.25 22.08 17.20
CA ASP A 261 10.62 22.46 16.90
C ASP A 261 10.71 23.09 15.49
#